data_5c5c1d39dbc9985118f3e50ee4bc5fa8
#
_entry.id   5c5c1d39dbc9985118f3e50ee4bc5fa8
#
_cell.length_a   1.000
_cell.length_b   1.000
_cell.length_c   1.000
_cell.angle_alpha   90.00
_cell.angle_beta   90.00
_cell.angle_gamma   90.00
#
_symmetry.space_group_name_H-M   'P 1'
#
loop_
_entity.id
_entity.type
_entity.pdbx_description
1 polymer ?
#
loop_
_entity_poly.entity_id
_entity_poly.type
_entity_poly.pdbx_seq_one_letter_code
_entity_poly.pdbx_strand_id
1 'polypeptide(L)'
;GRRAAPQPLMGARVPQAPHTRAGSTLKAAEIFVDTFPDEPVTVLIDYYGREVTDALTVCRRFPELASGSMLSFRLDTHGGRFIEGLDPQASYAVLERHAPLAVRRYRNERELRLLTGTGVSAAAIFHLRQHLDQEGFDRVKIVASSGFDVTKCKVMADVGAPIDIIGTGSYLPEIWTETYATADIVSYNGSPS
;
A
#
# COMPACT_ATOMS: atom_id res chain seq x y z
N GLY A 1 -18.49 -17.18 28.24
CA GLY A 1 -18.05 -15.98 27.54
C GLY A 1 -18.09 -16.20 26.05
N ARG A 2 -19.04 -15.58 25.35
CA ARG A 2 -19.06 -15.57 23.88
C ARG A 2 -17.94 -14.64 23.41
N ARG A 3 -16.93 -15.16 22.73
CA ARG A 3 -15.97 -14.33 21.97
C ARG A 3 -16.77 -13.61 20.88
N ALA A 4 -16.73 -12.27 20.89
CA ALA A 4 -17.24 -11.47 19.79
C ALA A 4 -16.49 -11.91 18.53
N ALA A 5 -17.22 -12.19 17.45
CA ALA A 5 -16.63 -12.42 16.15
C ALA A 5 -15.83 -11.18 15.75
N PRO A 6 -14.64 -11.34 15.12
CA PRO A 6 -13.90 -10.20 14.61
C PRO A 6 -14.81 -9.48 13.61
N GLN A 7 -15.10 -8.22 13.87
CA GLN A 7 -15.79 -7.37 12.90
C GLN A 7 -14.87 -7.25 11.66
N PRO A 8 -15.40 -7.38 10.46
CA PRO A 8 -14.60 -7.13 9.26
C PRO A 8 -14.10 -5.68 9.33
N LEU A 9 -12.79 -5.51 9.21
CA LEU A 9 -12.13 -4.21 9.04
C LEU A 9 -12.51 -3.64 7.64
N MET A 10 -13.77 -3.28 7.47
CA MET A 10 -14.23 -2.46 6.35
C MET A 10 -14.05 -1.00 6.74
N GLY A 11 -12.80 -0.56 6.85
CA GLY A 11 -12.48 0.86 6.84
C GLY A 11 -12.92 1.45 5.50
N ALA A 12 -13.58 2.58 5.53
CA ALA A 12 -13.92 3.31 4.32
C ALA A 12 -12.61 3.64 3.56
N ARG A 13 -12.57 3.32 2.27
CA ARG A 13 -11.39 3.52 1.42
C ARG A 13 -11.55 4.79 0.62
N VAL A 14 -10.48 5.59 0.52
CA VAL A 14 -10.40 6.64 -0.50
C VAL A 14 -10.11 5.95 -1.84
N PRO A 15 -11.07 5.78 -2.73
CA PRO A 15 -10.88 5.11 -4.00
C PRO A 15 -10.09 5.99 -4.99
N GLN A 16 -9.68 5.44 -6.12
CA GLN A 16 -8.92 6.16 -7.15
C GLN A 16 -9.68 7.37 -7.73
N ALA A 17 -10.99 7.26 -7.91
CA ALA A 17 -11.83 8.31 -8.49
C ALA A 17 -11.75 9.68 -7.77
N PRO A 18 -11.68 9.79 -6.42
CA PRO A 18 -11.44 11.06 -5.75
C PRO A 18 -10.11 11.72 -6.10
N HIS A 19 -9.03 10.96 -6.33
CA HIS A 19 -7.73 11.52 -6.68
C HIS A 19 -7.77 12.27 -8.01
N THR A 20 -8.42 11.69 -9.03
CA THR A 20 -8.60 12.32 -10.34
C THR A 20 -9.29 13.68 -10.23
N ARG A 21 -10.27 13.84 -9.33
CA ARG A 21 -11.03 15.08 -9.13
C ARG A 21 -10.36 16.07 -8.18
N ALA A 22 -9.66 15.55 -7.18
CA ALA A 22 -9.06 16.35 -6.12
C ALA A 22 -7.75 17.03 -6.54
N GLY A 23 -7.05 16.49 -7.53
CA GLY A 23 -5.77 17.02 -8.03
C GLY A 23 -4.56 16.70 -7.13
N SER A 24 -4.75 16.10 -5.96
CA SER A 24 -3.66 15.61 -5.10
C SER A 24 -4.16 14.55 -4.12
N THR A 25 -3.25 13.69 -3.66
CA THR A 25 -3.51 12.69 -2.61
C THR A 25 -3.99 13.35 -1.31
N LEU A 26 -3.34 14.44 -0.91
CA LEU A 26 -3.73 15.20 0.27
C LEU A 26 -5.16 15.72 0.17
N LYS A 27 -5.51 16.33 -0.97
CA LYS A 27 -6.86 16.88 -1.16
C LYS A 27 -7.93 15.80 -1.16
N ALA A 28 -7.63 14.63 -1.73
CA ALA A 28 -8.53 13.48 -1.66
C ALA A 28 -8.75 13.00 -0.21
N ALA A 29 -7.69 12.96 0.58
CA ALA A 29 -7.77 12.61 2.01
C ALA A 29 -8.57 13.67 2.80
N GLU A 30 -8.36 14.97 2.56
CA GLU A 30 -9.13 16.05 3.21
C GLU A 30 -10.62 15.92 2.93
N ILE A 31 -11.02 15.76 1.67
CA ILE A 31 -12.43 15.60 1.30
C ILE A 31 -13.04 14.39 2.00
N PHE A 32 -12.29 13.28 2.12
CA PHE A 32 -12.77 12.08 2.79
C PHE A 32 -12.98 12.31 4.28
N VAL A 33 -11.98 12.88 4.98
CA VAL A 33 -12.06 13.17 6.42
C VAL A 33 -13.18 14.16 6.73
N ASP A 34 -13.35 15.20 5.91
CA ASP A 34 -14.44 16.17 6.07
C ASP A 34 -15.82 15.53 5.89
N THR A 35 -15.93 14.51 5.04
CA THR A 35 -17.20 13.81 4.78
C THR A 35 -17.51 12.75 5.83
N PHE A 36 -16.48 12.08 6.34
CA PHE A 36 -16.58 10.93 7.27
C PHE A 36 -15.60 11.11 8.44
N PRO A 37 -15.83 12.09 9.33
CA PRO A 37 -14.85 12.49 10.35
C PRO A 37 -14.54 11.41 11.40
N ASP A 38 -15.46 10.49 11.65
CA ASP A 38 -15.33 9.44 12.68
C ASP A 38 -14.86 8.08 12.10
N GLU A 39 -14.62 8.00 10.79
CA GLU A 39 -14.27 6.76 10.13
C GLU A 39 -12.75 6.59 9.97
N PRO A 40 -12.22 5.35 10.11
CA PRO A 40 -10.84 5.07 9.77
C PRO A 40 -10.57 5.36 8.29
N VAL A 41 -9.44 6.02 8.02
CA VAL A 41 -9.07 6.47 6.68
C VAL A 41 -8.01 5.57 6.08
N THR A 42 -8.27 5.02 4.89
CA THR A 42 -7.25 4.33 4.08
C THR A 42 -7.00 5.12 2.80
N VAL A 43 -5.81 5.70 2.67
CA VAL A 43 -5.42 6.54 1.54
C VAL A 43 -4.61 5.74 0.52
N LEU A 44 -5.04 5.74 -0.76
CA LEU A 44 -4.25 5.23 -1.87
C LEU A 44 -3.13 6.23 -2.20
N ILE A 45 -1.87 5.79 -2.25
CA ILE A 45 -0.71 6.70 -2.35
C ILE A 45 0.11 6.57 -3.63
N ASP A 46 -0.21 5.63 -4.50
CA ASP A 46 0.56 5.37 -5.72
C ASP A 46 0.08 6.14 -6.96
N TYR A 47 -1.05 6.86 -6.86
CA TYR A 47 -1.69 7.52 -8.00
C TYR A 47 -0.77 8.55 -8.69
N TYR A 48 -0.03 9.34 -7.93
CA TYR A 48 0.89 10.36 -8.47
C TYR A 48 2.36 9.90 -8.51
N GLY A 49 2.68 8.67 -8.13
CA GLY A 49 4.04 8.15 -8.09
C GLY A 49 4.92 8.78 -7.00
N ARG A 50 4.32 9.31 -5.94
CA ARG A 50 4.98 9.98 -4.81
C ARG A 50 4.57 9.35 -3.48
N GLU A 51 4.71 8.03 -3.41
CA GLU A 51 4.17 7.23 -2.32
C GLU A 51 4.64 7.67 -0.93
N VAL A 52 5.94 7.93 -0.80
CA VAL A 52 6.54 8.37 0.47
C VAL A 52 6.18 9.82 0.77
N THR A 53 6.39 10.71 -0.20
CA THR A 53 6.07 12.14 -0.06
C THR A 53 4.60 12.38 0.27
N ASP A 54 3.69 11.71 -0.43
CA ASP A 54 2.26 11.87 -0.22
C ASP A 54 1.82 11.27 1.13
N ALA A 55 2.36 10.10 1.51
CA ALA A 55 2.08 9.52 2.83
C ALA A 55 2.49 10.44 3.98
N LEU A 56 3.72 10.95 3.95
CA LEU A 56 4.20 11.88 4.99
C LEU A 56 3.42 13.19 5.02
N THR A 57 3.03 13.70 3.85
CA THR A 57 2.21 14.92 3.74
C THR A 57 0.85 14.73 4.41
N VAL A 58 0.19 13.61 4.18
CA VAL A 58 -1.09 13.26 4.82
C VAL A 58 -0.91 13.08 6.32
N CYS A 59 0.14 12.38 6.79
CA CYS A 59 0.41 12.22 8.22
C CYS A 59 0.59 13.56 8.94
N ARG A 60 1.36 14.47 8.36
CA ARG A 60 1.60 15.80 8.93
C ARG A 60 0.33 16.65 8.95
N ARG A 61 -0.58 16.45 8.01
CA ARG A 61 -1.87 17.14 7.96
C ARG A 61 -2.87 16.60 8.99
N PHE A 62 -2.80 15.31 9.30
CA PHE A 62 -3.71 14.61 10.21
C PHE A 62 -2.96 13.84 11.31
N PRO A 63 -2.18 14.54 12.17
CA PRO A 63 -1.33 13.88 13.17
C PRO A 63 -2.13 13.07 14.20
N GLU A 64 -3.36 13.49 14.51
CA GLU A 64 -4.24 12.79 15.45
C GLU A 64 -4.72 11.45 14.88
N LEU A 65 -5.08 11.40 13.60
CA LEU A 65 -5.45 10.15 12.93
C LEU A 65 -4.25 9.21 12.83
N ALA A 66 -3.05 9.75 12.55
CA ALA A 66 -1.82 8.96 12.47
C ALA A 66 -1.46 8.35 13.84
N SER A 67 -1.48 9.12 14.92
CA SER A 67 -1.19 8.64 16.27
C SER A 67 -2.29 7.77 16.87
N GLY A 68 -3.54 7.96 16.46
CA GLY A 68 -4.71 7.20 16.89
C GLY A 68 -4.91 5.85 16.19
N SER A 69 -4.00 5.44 15.29
CA SER A 69 -4.16 4.22 14.45
C SER A 69 -5.40 4.24 13.54
N MET A 70 -5.94 5.42 13.26
CA MET A 70 -7.08 5.64 12.38
C MET A 70 -6.67 5.87 10.93
N LEU A 71 -5.37 6.05 10.66
CA LEU A 71 -4.82 6.27 9.33
C LEU A 71 -4.09 5.02 8.83
N SER A 72 -4.33 4.69 7.58
CA SER A 72 -3.59 3.65 6.86
C SER A 72 -3.28 4.10 5.44
N PHE A 73 -2.18 3.60 4.87
CA PHE A 73 -1.83 3.82 3.47
C PHE A 73 -1.94 2.54 2.67
N ARG A 74 -2.63 2.62 1.55
CA ARG A 74 -2.70 1.54 0.59
C ARG A 74 -1.63 1.74 -0.47
N LEU A 75 -0.67 0.82 -0.46
CA LEU A 75 0.36 0.69 -1.48
C LEU A 75 -0.14 -0.28 -2.56
N ASP A 76 -0.36 0.22 -3.77
CA ASP A 76 -0.90 -0.52 -4.93
C ASP A 76 -0.08 -0.27 -6.20
N THR A 77 1.16 0.15 -6.03
CA THR A 77 2.07 0.55 -7.12
C THR A 77 2.12 -0.48 -8.22
N HIS A 78 1.94 -0.02 -9.45
CA HIS A 78 1.98 -0.86 -10.65
C HIS A 78 3.32 -1.58 -10.80
N GLY A 79 3.29 -2.84 -11.24
CA GLY A 79 4.46 -3.70 -11.39
C GLY A 79 5.51 -3.23 -12.42
N GLY A 80 5.23 -2.19 -13.18
CA GLY A 80 6.14 -1.62 -14.18
C GLY A 80 7.12 -0.56 -13.65
N ARG A 81 7.00 -0.13 -12.41
CA ARG A 81 7.88 0.89 -11.82
C ARG A 81 8.24 0.59 -10.36
N PHE A 82 9.33 1.15 -9.90
CA PHE A 82 9.64 1.21 -8.46
C PHE A 82 8.77 2.28 -7.77
N ILE A 83 8.58 2.14 -6.46
CA ILE A 83 8.01 3.22 -5.66
C ILE A 83 9.01 4.39 -5.56
N GLU A 84 8.52 5.54 -5.16
CA GLU A 84 9.35 6.73 -4.92
C GLU A 84 10.59 6.41 -4.07
N GLY A 85 11.76 6.83 -4.56
CA GLY A 85 13.03 6.68 -3.85
C GLY A 85 13.68 5.31 -3.96
N LEU A 86 13.08 4.34 -4.67
CA LEU A 86 13.69 3.04 -4.93
C LEU A 86 14.14 2.87 -6.38
N ASP A 87 15.21 2.11 -6.50
CA ASP A 87 15.76 1.50 -7.69
C ASP A 87 16.28 0.09 -7.33
N PRO A 88 16.87 -0.69 -8.22
CA PRO A 88 17.39 -2.01 -7.90
C PRO A 88 18.40 -2.02 -6.76
N GLN A 89 19.32 -1.05 -6.73
CA GLN A 89 20.38 -0.95 -5.73
C GLN A 89 19.81 -0.55 -4.36
N ALA A 90 18.96 0.48 -4.32
CA ALA A 90 18.30 0.93 -3.11
C ALA A 90 17.37 -0.15 -2.53
N SER A 91 16.65 -0.89 -3.38
CA SER A 91 15.80 -2.01 -2.96
C SER A 91 16.60 -3.11 -2.28
N TYR A 92 17.76 -3.47 -2.84
CA TYR A 92 18.66 -4.45 -2.22
C TYR A 92 19.19 -3.95 -0.88
N ALA A 93 19.63 -2.69 -0.79
CA ALA A 93 20.13 -2.09 0.44
C ALA A 93 19.07 -2.02 1.56
N VAL A 94 17.81 -1.74 1.21
CA VAL A 94 16.69 -1.80 2.15
C VAL A 94 16.52 -3.21 2.71
N LEU A 95 16.49 -4.24 1.87
CA LEU A 95 16.35 -5.62 2.35
C LEU A 95 17.57 -6.10 3.14
N GLU A 96 18.78 -5.72 2.75
CA GLU A 96 19.98 -6.08 3.51
C GLU A 96 19.93 -5.51 4.94
N ARG A 97 19.33 -4.33 5.11
CA ARG A 97 19.14 -3.69 6.42
C ARG A 97 18.05 -4.36 7.25
N HIS A 98 16.88 -4.64 6.66
CA HIS A 98 15.70 -5.06 7.39
C HIS A 98 15.49 -6.58 7.42
N ALA A 99 15.94 -7.29 6.40
CA ALA A 99 15.79 -8.73 6.26
C ALA A 99 17.05 -9.36 5.64
N PRO A 100 18.24 -9.25 6.29
CA PRO A 100 19.53 -9.69 5.72
C PRO A 100 19.57 -11.16 5.36
N LEU A 101 18.82 -12.01 6.05
CA LEU A 101 18.73 -13.44 5.72
C LEU A 101 17.95 -13.70 4.44
N ALA A 102 17.06 -12.81 4.04
CA ALA A 102 16.27 -12.97 2.82
C ALA A 102 17.14 -12.85 1.56
N VAL A 103 18.09 -11.91 1.54
CA VAL A 103 18.99 -11.71 0.40
C VAL A 103 20.12 -12.73 0.32
N ARG A 104 20.41 -13.44 1.40
CA ARG A 104 21.47 -14.49 1.48
C ARG A 104 20.95 -15.88 1.16
N ARG A 105 19.65 -16.10 1.08
CA ARG A 105 19.04 -17.38 0.71
C ARG A 105 18.94 -17.48 -0.81
N TYR A 106 19.14 -18.70 -1.32
CA TYR A 106 18.81 -18.98 -2.72
C TYR A 106 17.32 -18.73 -2.95
N ARG A 107 17.03 -17.97 -3.99
CA ARG A 107 15.67 -17.63 -4.41
C ARG A 107 15.55 -17.82 -5.91
N ASN A 108 14.38 -18.22 -6.38
CA ASN A 108 14.10 -18.18 -7.81
C ASN A 108 13.84 -16.75 -8.28
N GLU A 109 13.84 -16.54 -9.58
CA GLU A 109 13.69 -15.21 -10.18
C GLU A 109 12.37 -14.51 -9.78
N ARG A 110 11.28 -15.27 -9.65
CA ARG A 110 9.99 -14.74 -9.22
C ARG A 110 10.05 -14.23 -7.78
N GLU A 111 10.64 -14.99 -6.87
CA GLU A 111 10.82 -14.57 -5.47
C GLU A 111 11.73 -13.35 -5.36
N LEU A 112 12.80 -13.28 -6.15
CA LEU A 112 13.68 -12.10 -6.19
C LEU A 112 12.92 -10.85 -6.63
N ARG A 113 12.05 -10.95 -7.65
CA ARG A 113 11.19 -9.83 -8.05
C ARG A 113 10.22 -9.40 -6.95
N LEU A 114 9.68 -10.35 -6.19
CA LEU A 114 8.80 -10.04 -5.06
C LEU A 114 9.55 -9.40 -3.88
N LEU A 115 10.85 -9.64 -3.77
CA LEU A 115 11.70 -9.06 -2.73
C LEU A 115 12.19 -7.67 -3.09
N THR A 116 12.81 -7.49 -4.28
CA THR A 116 13.55 -6.28 -4.66
C THR A 116 13.07 -5.63 -5.94
N GLY A 117 12.07 -6.21 -6.61
CA GLY A 117 11.58 -5.74 -7.91
C GLY A 117 10.67 -4.53 -7.83
N THR A 118 10.14 -4.19 -9.00
CA THR A 118 9.14 -3.12 -9.18
C THR A 118 7.79 -3.47 -8.56
N GLY A 119 6.93 -2.47 -8.41
CA GLY A 119 5.61 -2.60 -7.80
C GLY A 119 5.70 -2.74 -6.27
N VAL A 120 4.73 -3.42 -5.69
CA VAL A 120 4.65 -3.66 -4.25
C VAL A 120 5.53 -4.85 -3.88
N SER A 121 6.85 -4.63 -3.79
CA SER A 121 7.84 -5.59 -3.31
C SER A 121 8.05 -5.49 -1.79
N ALA A 122 8.75 -6.47 -1.21
CA ALA A 122 9.11 -6.39 0.21
C ALA A 122 9.97 -5.14 0.51
N ALA A 123 10.93 -4.81 -0.37
CA ALA A 123 11.73 -3.58 -0.26
C ALA A 123 10.85 -2.33 -0.26
N ALA A 124 9.82 -2.27 -1.11
CA ALA A 124 8.87 -1.16 -1.15
C ALA A 124 8.13 -0.96 0.18
N ILE A 125 7.69 -2.05 0.79
CA ILE A 125 6.96 -2.02 2.07
C ILE A 125 7.88 -1.58 3.21
N PHE A 126 9.09 -2.16 3.32
CA PHE A 126 10.08 -1.74 4.31
C PHE A 126 10.51 -0.28 4.13
N HIS A 127 10.66 0.17 2.89
CA HIS A 127 11.02 1.55 2.57
C HIS A 127 9.95 2.53 3.06
N LEU A 128 8.68 2.28 2.73
CA LEU A 128 7.58 3.12 3.22
C LEU A 128 7.52 3.11 4.75
N ARG A 129 7.60 1.93 5.39
CA ARG A 129 7.59 1.81 6.86
C ARG A 129 8.73 2.58 7.50
N GLN A 130 9.94 2.46 6.96
CA GLN A 130 11.12 3.18 7.46
C GLN A 130 10.90 4.69 7.47
N HIS A 131 10.36 5.26 6.39
CA HIS A 131 10.10 6.69 6.33
C HIS A 131 9.02 7.15 7.30
N LEU A 132 7.95 6.37 7.44
CA LEU A 132 6.92 6.65 8.43
C LEU A 132 7.47 6.61 9.86
N ASP A 133 8.28 5.61 10.21
CA ASP A 133 8.88 5.47 11.54
C ASP A 133 9.89 6.60 11.84
N GLN A 134 10.71 7.00 10.85
CA GLN A 134 11.68 8.11 11.00
C GLN A 134 11.02 9.44 11.33
N GLU A 135 9.78 9.65 10.87
CA GLU A 135 8.98 10.85 11.16
C GLU A 135 8.05 10.66 12.39
N GLY A 136 8.15 9.53 13.10
CA GLY A 136 7.36 9.25 14.30
C GLY A 136 5.94 8.76 14.04
N PHE A 137 5.64 8.28 12.83
CA PHE A 137 4.31 7.77 12.44
C PHE A 137 4.25 6.23 12.50
N ASP A 138 4.76 5.65 13.58
CA ASP A 138 4.88 4.20 13.82
C ASP A 138 3.52 3.48 13.94
N ARG A 139 2.46 4.21 14.28
CA ARG A 139 1.10 3.66 14.41
C ARG A 139 0.29 3.64 13.12
N VAL A 140 0.79 4.26 12.07
CA VAL A 140 0.13 4.26 10.77
C VAL A 140 0.24 2.87 10.14
N LYS A 141 -0.87 2.33 9.66
CA LYS A 141 -0.95 0.99 9.10
C LYS A 141 -0.61 0.97 7.61
N ILE A 142 -0.03 -0.14 7.16
CA ILE A 142 0.24 -0.38 5.74
C ILE A 142 -0.71 -1.44 5.20
N VAL A 143 -1.48 -1.05 4.20
CA VAL A 143 -2.31 -1.94 3.38
C VAL A 143 -1.55 -2.23 2.09
N ALA A 144 -1.18 -3.48 1.86
CA ALA A 144 -0.50 -3.88 0.63
C ALA A 144 -1.47 -4.56 -0.33
N SER A 145 -1.50 -4.12 -1.58
CA SER A 145 -2.29 -4.73 -2.66
C SER A 145 -1.43 -4.90 -3.93
N SER A 146 -2.03 -5.11 -5.09
CA SER A 146 -1.33 -5.41 -6.34
C SER A 146 -0.79 -6.84 -6.42
N GLY A 147 -1.65 -7.76 -6.88
CA GLY A 147 -1.25 -9.14 -7.24
C GLY A 147 -0.78 -10.00 -6.06
N PHE A 148 -1.40 -9.87 -4.90
CA PHE A 148 -1.12 -10.74 -3.75
C PHE A 148 -1.76 -12.11 -3.96
N ASP A 149 -0.95 -13.04 -4.43
CA ASP A 149 -1.22 -14.48 -4.49
C ASP A 149 -0.56 -15.23 -3.30
N VAL A 150 -0.73 -16.54 -3.27
CA VAL A 150 -0.15 -17.39 -2.22
C VAL A 150 1.38 -17.27 -2.16
N THR A 151 2.05 -17.19 -3.31
CA THR A 151 3.51 -17.08 -3.37
C THR A 151 3.98 -15.75 -2.80
N LYS A 152 3.33 -14.65 -3.19
CA LYS A 152 3.66 -13.32 -2.69
C LYS A 152 3.42 -13.21 -1.18
N CYS A 153 2.29 -13.73 -0.69
CA CYS A 153 2.02 -13.79 0.75
C CYS A 153 3.10 -14.55 1.52
N LYS A 154 3.52 -15.72 1.02
CA LYS A 154 4.60 -16.51 1.65
C LYS A 154 5.92 -15.75 1.67
N VAL A 155 6.33 -15.14 0.56
CA VAL A 155 7.56 -14.36 0.49
C VAL A 155 7.54 -13.19 1.47
N MET A 156 6.42 -12.45 1.55
CA MET A 156 6.28 -11.34 2.49
C MET A 156 6.34 -11.81 3.95
N ALA A 157 5.69 -12.93 4.27
CA ALA A 157 5.73 -13.52 5.61
C ALA A 157 7.13 -14.02 5.98
N ASP A 158 7.83 -14.67 5.05
CA ASP A 158 9.20 -15.20 5.24
C ASP A 158 10.20 -14.11 5.62
N VAL A 159 10.01 -12.89 5.13
CA VAL A 159 10.90 -11.77 5.42
C VAL A 159 10.38 -10.85 6.52
N GLY A 160 9.20 -11.14 7.08
CA GLY A 160 8.59 -10.30 8.10
C GLY A 160 8.24 -8.90 7.59
N ALA A 161 7.78 -8.78 6.33
CA ALA A 161 7.39 -7.49 5.77
C ALA A 161 6.31 -6.84 6.64
N PRO A 162 6.44 -5.55 7.01
CA PRO A 162 5.53 -4.86 7.93
C PRO A 162 4.20 -4.49 7.24
N ILE A 163 3.37 -5.50 7.03
CA ILE A 163 2.05 -5.38 6.41
C ILE A 163 0.98 -5.62 7.48
N ASP A 164 0.05 -4.70 7.61
CA ASP A 164 -1.10 -4.83 8.52
C ASP A 164 -2.30 -5.48 7.83
N ILE A 165 -2.52 -5.15 6.55
CA ILE A 165 -3.67 -5.62 5.78
C ILE A 165 -3.23 -5.98 4.35
N ILE A 166 -3.74 -7.08 3.82
CA ILE A 166 -3.50 -7.51 2.44
C ILE A 166 -4.79 -7.41 1.62
N GLY A 167 -4.69 -6.77 0.46
CA GLY A 167 -5.72 -6.75 -0.57
C GLY A 167 -5.49 -7.86 -1.61
N THR A 168 -6.37 -8.87 -1.65
CA THR A 168 -6.26 -10.03 -2.54
C THR A 168 -7.30 -10.05 -3.66
N GLY A 169 -7.95 -8.91 -3.93
CA GLY A 169 -9.08 -8.83 -4.85
C GLY A 169 -8.79 -9.34 -6.26
N SER A 170 -7.56 -9.17 -6.77
CA SER A 170 -7.17 -9.67 -8.09
C SER A 170 -6.90 -11.19 -8.11
N TYR A 171 -6.54 -11.79 -6.97
CA TYR A 171 -6.30 -13.23 -6.88
C TYR A 171 -7.59 -14.05 -6.82
N LEU A 172 -8.59 -13.55 -6.11
CA LEU A 172 -9.87 -14.27 -5.98
C LEU A 172 -10.54 -14.55 -7.33
N PRO A 173 -10.64 -13.58 -8.26
CA PRO A 173 -11.15 -13.85 -9.60
C PRO A 173 -10.34 -14.86 -10.42
N GLU A 174 -9.04 -14.97 -10.20
CA GLU A 174 -8.19 -15.94 -10.92
C GLU A 174 -8.57 -17.41 -10.62
N ILE A 175 -9.13 -17.68 -9.45
CA ILE A 175 -9.57 -19.02 -9.04
C ILE A 175 -11.07 -19.26 -9.25
N TRP A 176 -11.83 -18.24 -9.66
CA TRP A 176 -13.23 -18.36 -9.99
C TRP A 176 -13.41 -18.78 -11.44
N THR A 177 -14.47 -19.55 -11.70
CA THR A 177 -14.87 -19.93 -13.05
C THR A 177 -15.71 -18.85 -13.75
N GLU A 178 -16.13 -17.83 -13.01
CA GLU A 178 -16.94 -16.72 -13.50
C GLU A 178 -16.06 -15.58 -14.03
N THR A 179 -16.57 -14.89 -15.05
CA THR A 179 -15.92 -13.67 -15.59
C THR A 179 -16.21 -12.47 -14.71
N TYR A 180 -15.23 -11.57 -14.58
CA TYR A 180 -15.38 -10.26 -13.95
C TYR A 180 -14.85 -9.18 -14.86
N ALA A 181 -15.26 -7.94 -14.62
CA ALA A 181 -14.78 -6.77 -15.34
C ALA A 181 -14.08 -5.82 -14.37
N THR A 182 -13.00 -5.21 -14.85
CA THR A 182 -12.36 -4.04 -14.22
C THR A 182 -12.63 -2.81 -15.06
N ALA A 183 -12.66 -1.65 -14.43
CA ALA A 183 -12.85 -0.39 -15.11
C ALA A 183 -11.88 0.66 -14.53
N ASP A 184 -11.19 1.36 -15.43
CA ASP A 184 -10.33 2.49 -15.10
C ASP A 184 -10.89 3.78 -15.72
N ILE A 185 -10.75 4.89 -15.00
CA ILE A 185 -11.11 6.21 -15.54
C ILE A 185 -9.94 6.71 -16.35
N VAL A 186 -10.08 6.73 -17.66
CA VAL A 186 -9.04 7.19 -18.60
C VAL A 186 -9.21 8.66 -19.01
N SER A 187 -10.38 9.26 -18.76
CA SER A 187 -10.67 10.66 -19.07
C SER A 187 -11.78 11.16 -18.15
N TYR A 188 -11.66 12.42 -17.71
CA TYR A 188 -12.69 13.10 -16.94
C TYR A 188 -12.97 14.47 -17.54
N ASN A 189 -14.24 14.76 -17.87
CA ASN A 189 -14.66 15.98 -18.54
C ASN A 189 -13.84 16.29 -19.82
N GLY A 190 -13.46 15.24 -20.58
CA GLY A 190 -12.69 15.37 -21.81
C GLY A 190 -11.18 15.55 -21.62
N SER A 191 -10.69 15.61 -20.38
CA SER A 191 -9.27 15.63 -20.07
C SER A 191 -8.80 14.22 -19.70
N PRO A 192 -7.62 13.75 -20.21
CA PRO A 192 -7.03 12.49 -19.76
C PRO A 192 -6.79 12.49 -18.25
N SER A 193 -7.01 11.35 -17.60
CA SER A 193 -6.75 11.16 -16.16
C SER A 193 -5.34 10.63 -15.92
#